data_9a659f47b83aed0fe96106f12ea89f92
#
_entry.id   9a659f47b83aed0fe96106f12ea89f92
#
_cell.length_a   1.000
_cell.length_b   1.000
_cell.length_c   1.000
_cell.angle_alpha   90.00
_cell.angle_beta   90.00
_cell.angle_gamma   90.00
#
_symmetry.space_group_name_H-M   'P 1'
#
loop_
_entity.id
_entity.type
_entity.pdbx_description
1 polymer ?
#
loop_
_entity_poly.entity_id
_entity_poly.type
_entity_poly.pdbx_seq_one_letter_code
_entity_poly.pdbx_strand_id
1 'polypeptide(L)' 'MIEVNDIVQVDPNFETFGACMVVVTEIKDWGIQGYVQSAGVAGQQYIRLNTEQFEPTGGKAMWVAQ' A
#
# COMPACT_ATOMS: atom_id res chain seq x y z
N MET A 1 -14.10 -4.64 0.26
CA MET A 1 -13.45 -4.70 -1.07
C MET A 1 -12.43 -3.57 -1.18
N ILE A 2 -11.24 -3.88 -1.66
CA ILE A 2 -10.16 -2.90 -1.80
C ILE A 2 -10.48 -1.92 -2.93
N GLU A 3 -10.20 -0.66 -2.70
CA GLU A 3 -10.39 0.41 -3.68
C GLU A 3 -9.10 1.23 -3.80
N VAL A 4 -8.98 1.95 -4.90
CA VAL A 4 -7.89 2.92 -5.09
C VAL A 4 -7.97 3.95 -3.96
N ASN A 5 -6.81 4.35 -3.46
CA ASN A 5 -6.59 5.22 -2.31
C ASN A 5 -6.82 4.55 -0.95
N ASP A 6 -7.18 3.28 -0.92
CA ASP A 6 -7.20 2.55 0.35
C ASP A 6 -5.78 2.45 0.90
N ILE A 7 -5.67 2.49 2.22
CA ILE A 7 -4.41 2.24 2.90
C ILE A 7 -4.42 0.80 3.38
N VAL A 8 -3.41 0.05 2.98
CA VAL A 8 -3.23 -1.33 3.42
C VAL A 8 -1.92 -1.47 4.16
N GLN A 9 -1.83 -2.46 5.03
CA GLN A 9 -0.61 -2.77 5.74
C GLN A 9 0.04 -4.00 5.14
N VAL A 10 1.33 -3.91 4.84
CA VAL A 10 2.09 -5.03 4.31
C VAL A 10 2.25 -6.08 5.41
N ASP A 11 2.15 -7.35 5.04
CA ASP A 11 2.35 -8.47 5.96
C ASP A 11 3.70 -8.28 6.68
N PRO A 12 3.73 -8.41 8.02
CA PRO A 12 4.97 -8.26 8.77
C PRO A 12 6.08 -9.22 8.36
N ASN A 13 5.73 -10.34 7.73
CA ASN A 13 6.71 -11.31 7.26
C ASN A 13 7.34 -10.95 5.91
N PHE A 14 6.88 -9.88 5.29
CA PHE A 14 7.46 -9.42 4.02
C PHE A 14 8.82 -8.77 4.32
N GLU A 15 9.88 -9.32 3.76
CA GLU A 15 11.25 -8.98 4.17
C GLU A 15 11.61 -7.52 4.00
N THR A 16 11.18 -6.90 2.92
CA THR A 16 11.62 -5.54 2.58
C THR A 16 10.74 -4.46 3.19
N PHE A 17 9.42 -4.65 3.14
CA PHE A 17 8.47 -3.61 3.54
C PHE A 17 7.49 -4.11 4.60
N GLY A 18 7.88 -5.12 5.38
CA GLY A 18 7.01 -5.70 6.39
C GLY A 18 6.45 -4.64 7.35
N ALA A 19 5.15 -4.70 7.58
CA ALA A 19 4.40 -3.79 8.45
C ALA A 19 4.34 -2.33 7.97
N CYS A 20 4.87 -2.00 6.80
CA CYS A 20 4.72 -0.67 6.23
C CYS A 20 3.31 -0.44 5.70
N MET A 21 2.91 0.81 5.62
CA MET A 21 1.63 1.17 5.01
C MET A 21 1.81 1.47 3.54
N VAL A 22 0.85 1.04 2.75
CA VAL A 22 0.86 1.26 1.30
C VAL A 22 -0.45 1.91 0.88
N VAL A 23 -0.34 2.94 0.06
CA VAL A 23 -1.51 3.55 -0.57
C VAL A 23 -1.74 2.89 -1.91
N VAL A 24 -2.91 2.30 -2.08
CA VAL A 24 -3.27 1.57 -3.30
C VAL A 24 -3.50 2.55 -4.43
N THR A 25 -2.75 2.39 -5.53
CA THR A 25 -2.95 3.21 -6.72
C THR A 25 -3.59 2.43 -7.86
N GLU A 26 -3.42 1.11 -7.89
CA GLU A 26 -4.00 0.26 -8.91
C GLU A 26 -4.41 -1.07 -8.31
N ILE A 27 -5.53 -1.59 -8.79
CA ILE A 27 -6.02 -2.92 -8.41
C ILE A 27 -5.89 -3.83 -9.61
N LYS A 28 -5.26 -4.98 -9.39
CA LYS A 28 -4.98 -5.96 -10.44
C LYS A 28 -5.60 -7.29 -10.07
N ASP A 29 -5.70 -8.20 -11.04
CA ASP A 29 -6.23 -9.54 -10.80
C ASP A 29 -5.38 -10.31 -9.79
N TRP A 30 -4.09 -10.07 -9.76
CA TRP A 30 -3.15 -10.75 -8.88
C TRP A 30 -2.97 -10.04 -7.53
N GLY A 31 -3.51 -8.85 -7.36
CA GLY A 31 -3.34 -8.09 -6.13
C GLY A 31 -3.42 -6.59 -6.35
N ILE A 32 -2.50 -5.86 -5.76
CA ILE A 32 -2.49 -4.40 -5.85
C ILE A 32 -1.10 -3.87 -6.19
N GLN A 33 -1.09 -2.63 -6.64
CA GLN A 33 0.13 -1.85 -6.80
C GLN A 33 -0.10 -0.52 -6.11
N GLY A 34 0.93 -0.03 -5.43
CA GLY A 34 0.84 1.24 -4.73
C GLY A 34 2.18 1.72 -4.28
N TYR A 35 2.19 2.81 -3.52
CA TYR A 35 3.44 3.33 -3.00
C TYR A 35 3.49 3.23 -1.48
N VAL A 36 4.70 2.95 -0.99
CA VAL A 36 4.97 2.79 0.42
C VAL A 36 5.06 4.16 1.07
N GLN A 37 4.36 4.30 2.20
CA GLN A 37 4.55 5.46 3.06
C GLN A 37 5.47 5.06 4.19
N SER A 38 6.67 5.60 4.15
CA SER A 38 7.69 5.30 5.14
C SER A 38 8.21 6.60 5.73
N ALA A 39 8.15 6.71 7.04
CA ALA A 39 8.62 7.91 7.72
C ALA A 39 10.12 8.08 7.53
N GLY A 40 10.54 9.29 7.20
CA GLY A 40 11.95 9.62 7.07
C GLY A 40 12.61 9.21 5.76
N VAL A 41 11.86 8.62 4.84
CA VAL A 41 12.40 8.27 3.54
C VAL A 41 11.97 9.30 2.52
N ALA A 42 12.93 9.87 1.81
CA ALA A 42 12.65 10.82 0.74
C ALA A 42 12.24 10.05 -0.51
N GLY A 43 11.17 10.52 -1.15
CA GLY A 43 10.68 9.92 -2.39
C GLY A 43 9.66 8.83 -2.17
N GLN A 44 9.03 8.45 -3.25
CA GLN A 44 7.99 7.43 -3.25
C GLN A 44 8.53 6.14 -3.84
N GLN A 45 8.27 5.04 -3.16
CA GLN A 45 8.65 3.72 -3.65
C GLN A 45 7.38 2.94 -3.96
N TYR A 46 7.25 2.50 -5.20
CA TYR A 46 6.13 1.68 -5.63
C TYR A 46 6.44 0.22 -5.42
N ILE A 47 5.44 -0.51 -4.94
CA ILE A 47 5.55 -1.95 -4.76
C ILE A 47 4.31 -2.64 -5.31
N ARG A 48 4.46 -3.94 -5.56
CA ARG A 48 3.39 -4.82 -6.00
C ARG A 48 3.18 -5.87 -4.91
N LEU A 49 1.93 -6.08 -4.54
CA LEU A 49 1.59 -7.04 -3.51
C LEU A 49 0.49 -7.96 -4.02
N ASN A 50 0.65 -9.27 -3.81
CA ASN A 50 -0.45 -10.18 -4.07
C ASN A 50 -1.43 -10.15 -2.90
N THR A 51 -2.56 -10.83 -3.05
CA THR A 51 -3.64 -10.75 -2.06
C THR A 51 -3.28 -11.30 -0.69
N GLU A 52 -2.20 -12.08 -0.59
CA GLU A 52 -1.74 -12.66 0.67
C GLU A 52 -0.71 -11.79 1.39
N GLN A 53 -0.21 -10.75 0.75
CA GLN A 53 0.89 -9.95 1.27
C GLN A 53 0.46 -8.67 1.95
N PHE A 54 -0.82 -8.41 2.03
CA PHE A 54 -1.31 -7.19 2.66
C PHE A 54 -2.68 -7.41 3.30
N GLU A 55 -3.03 -6.51 4.22
CA GLU A 55 -4.34 -6.47 4.85
C GLU A 55 -4.88 -5.05 4.81
N PRO A 56 -6.19 -4.87 4.57
CA PRO A 56 -6.78 -3.54 4.62
C PRO A 56 -6.77 -3.02 6.05
N THR A 57 -6.53 -1.72 6.20
CA THR A 57 -6.55 -1.07 7.51
C THR A 57 -7.88 -0.40 7.81
N GLY A 58 -8.74 -0.25 6.81
CA GLY A 58 -9.96 0.51 6.92
C GLY A 58 -9.77 2.00 6.68
N GLY A 59 -8.52 2.45 6.49
CA GLY A 59 -8.23 3.85 6.21
C GLY A 59 -8.17 4.14 4.73
N LYS A 60 -8.26 5.42 4.40
CA LYS A 60 -8.10 5.91 3.04
C LYS A 60 -7.15 7.09 3.03
N ALA A 61 -6.34 7.17 1.98
CA ALA A 61 -5.50 8.32 1.77
C ALA A 61 -6.38 9.48 1.29
N MET A 62 -6.18 10.64 1.91
CA MET A 62 -6.87 11.84 1.46
C MET A 62 -5.92 12.66 0.62
N TRP A 63 -6.22 12.73 -0.67
CA TRP A 63 -5.43 13.51 -1.60
C TRP A 63 -6.05 14.87 -1.75
N VAL A 64 -5.22 15.88 -1.52
CA VAL A 64 -5.64 17.25 -1.80
C VAL A 64 -5.29 17.51 -3.27
N ALA A 65 -6.29 17.84 -4.06
CA ALA A 65 -6.07 18.20 -5.46
C ALA A 65 -5.17 19.44 -5.51
N GLN A 66 -4.16 19.32 -6.29
CA GLN A 66 -3.17 20.39 -6.43
C GLN A 66 -3.42 21.16 -7.71
#